data_38ada38e4e3093cf15681b4e470a189f
#
_entry.id   38ada38e4e3093cf15681b4e470a189f
#
_cell.length_a   1.000
_cell.length_b   1.000
_cell.length_c   1.000
_cell.angle_alpha   90.00
_cell.angle_beta   90.00
_cell.angle_gamma   90.00
#
_symmetry.space_group_name_H-M   'P 1'
#
loop_
_entity.id
_entity.type
_entity.pdbx_description
1 polymer ?
#
loop_
_entity_poly.entity_id
_entity_poly.type
_entity_poly.pdbx_seq_one_letter_code
_entity_poly.pdbx_strand_id
1 'polypeptide(L)'
;VNESISHSADRDFHFETPATNAQGKFDMVFTNPPFGTKVEVDQEIAARYELSSKAPEVLFIEACYNFLKPGGKMAIVLPDGILGNPNTESVRLWILQHFKLLASVDLPVETFLPQVGVQASLLFLQKKTDAEMLVPIANEDYDVFMAIVEQVGKDRRGVPVYEKDDDGAEILFEHYKKWLTYADNGREVVRQRRERIKHLADDLPKVAKAYKEFKEGKV
;
A
#
# COMPACT_ATOMS: atom_id res chain seq x y z
N VAL A 1 -14.28 -12.95 13.32
CA VAL A 1 -13.43 -13.34 14.44
C VAL A 1 -12.07 -12.70 14.17
N ASN A 2 -11.75 -11.67 14.96
CA ASN A 2 -10.47 -10.98 14.92
C ASN A 2 -9.39 -11.93 15.46
N GLU A 3 -8.56 -12.46 14.60
CA GLU A 3 -7.23 -12.86 15.02
C GLU A 3 -6.33 -11.64 14.75
N SER A 4 -6.25 -10.81 15.76
CA SER A 4 -5.25 -9.77 15.87
C SER A 4 -3.88 -10.43 15.95
N ILE A 5 -2.95 -10.03 15.08
CA ILE A 5 -1.53 -10.27 15.24
C ILE A 5 -1.14 -9.64 16.58
N SER A 6 -1.00 -10.47 17.62
CA SER A 6 -0.57 -10.00 18.93
C SER A 6 0.91 -9.62 18.84
N HIS A 7 1.21 -8.35 19.09
CA HIS A 7 2.55 -7.91 19.38
C HIS A 7 2.94 -8.43 20.78
N SER A 8 3.57 -9.59 20.84
CA SER A 8 4.37 -9.94 22.01
C SER A 8 5.76 -9.32 21.84
N ALA A 9 6.33 -8.82 22.92
CA ALA A 9 7.64 -8.18 22.94
C ALA A 9 8.83 -9.12 22.63
N ASP A 10 8.58 -10.39 22.38
CA ASP A 10 9.53 -11.38 21.86
C ASP A 10 9.38 -11.46 20.34
N ARG A 11 10.47 -11.18 19.65
CA ARG A 11 10.59 -10.87 18.22
C ARG A 11 10.54 -12.09 17.31
N ASP A 12 9.75 -13.08 17.61
CA ASP A 12 9.57 -14.23 16.75
C ASP A 12 8.32 -14.02 15.87
N PHE A 13 8.54 -13.45 14.70
CA PHE A 13 7.53 -13.39 13.67
C PHE A 13 7.35 -14.81 13.11
N HIS A 14 6.36 -15.53 13.60
CA HIS A 14 6.00 -16.82 13.03
C HIS A 14 5.15 -16.59 11.77
N PHE A 15 5.73 -16.89 10.62
CA PHE A 15 4.98 -17.04 9.39
C PHE A 15 4.17 -18.34 9.48
N GLU A 16 2.93 -18.24 9.93
CA GLU A 16 2.01 -19.37 9.77
C GLU A 16 1.50 -19.39 8.33
N THR A 17 1.52 -20.56 7.72
CA THR A 17 0.79 -20.78 6.46
C THR A 17 -0.67 -20.40 6.69
N PRO A 18 -1.29 -19.61 5.78
CA PRO A 18 -2.72 -19.31 5.89
C PRO A 18 -3.49 -20.59 6.10
N ALA A 19 -4.36 -20.59 7.11
CA ALA A 19 -5.25 -21.72 7.32
C ALA A 19 -5.91 -22.05 5.97
N THR A 20 -5.88 -23.33 5.58
CA THR A 20 -6.37 -23.81 4.26
C THR A 20 -7.79 -23.34 3.95
N ASN A 21 -8.57 -22.99 4.97
CA ASN A 21 -9.92 -22.46 4.85
C ASN A 21 -9.99 -20.96 4.49
N ALA A 22 -8.87 -20.22 4.45
CA ALA A 22 -8.81 -18.79 4.08
C ALA A 22 -8.38 -18.56 2.61
N GLN A 23 -7.91 -19.59 1.92
CA GLN A 23 -7.44 -19.48 0.53
C GLN A 23 -8.60 -19.12 -0.41
N GLY A 24 -8.33 -18.15 -1.30
CA GLY A 24 -9.28 -17.74 -2.34
C GLY A 24 -10.59 -17.13 -1.81
N LYS A 25 -10.59 -16.51 -0.62
CA LYS A 25 -11.81 -15.98 0.00
C LYS A 25 -11.94 -14.47 0.00
N PHE A 26 -10.85 -13.75 -0.22
CA PHE A 26 -10.85 -12.30 -0.09
C PHE A 26 -10.95 -11.61 -1.46
N ASP A 27 -11.76 -10.57 -1.51
CA ASP A 27 -11.87 -9.71 -2.68
C ASP A 27 -10.75 -8.67 -2.72
N MET A 28 -10.21 -8.30 -1.55
CA MET A 28 -9.14 -7.31 -1.41
C MET A 28 -8.19 -7.67 -0.27
N VAL A 29 -6.89 -7.38 -0.49
CA VAL A 29 -5.84 -7.47 0.52
C VAL A 29 -5.04 -6.17 0.50
N PHE A 30 -4.82 -5.58 1.69
CA PHE A 30 -3.94 -4.44 1.89
C PHE A 30 -2.85 -4.82 2.87
N THR A 31 -1.59 -4.63 2.48
CA THR A 31 -0.47 -5.03 3.34
C THR A 31 0.74 -4.12 3.18
N ASN A 32 1.40 -3.90 4.30
CA ASN A 32 2.75 -3.35 4.37
C ASN A 32 3.60 -4.41 5.08
N PRO A 33 4.25 -5.31 4.33
CA PRO A 33 5.07 -6.36 4.91
C PRO A 33 6.24 -5.79 5.70
N PRO A 34 6.79 -6.54 6.66
CA PRO A 34 8.04 -6.16 7.30
C PRO A 34 9.18 -6.16 6.27
N PHE A 35 10.02 -5.10 6.30
CA PHE A 35 11.16 -4.98 5.40
C PHE A 35 12.46 -5.43 6.06
N GLY A 36 13.28 -6.12 5.28
CA GLY A 36 14.69 -6.36 5.57
C GLY A 36 14.99 -7.58 6.43
N THR A 37 16.26 -7.74 6.77
CA THR A 37 16.90 -8.95 7.32
C THR A 37 16.65 -9.22 8.80
N LYS A 38 15.83 -8.43 9.48
CA LYS A 38 15.56 -8.59 10.91
C LYS A 38 14.55 -9.70 11.24
N VAL A 39 13.86 -10.21 10.23
CA VAL A 39 12.92 -11.31 10.36
C VAL A 39 13.58 -12.54 9.76
N GLU A 40 13.95 -13.48 10.60
CA GLU A 40 14.43 -14.78 10.14
C GLU A 40 13.23 -15.60 9.66
N VAL A 41 13.22 -15.95 8.39
CA VAL A 41 12.24 -16.87 7.83
C VAL A 41 12.81 -18.27 7.96
N ASP A 42 12.05 -19.15 8.62
CA ASP A 42 12.38 -20.55 8.71
C ASP A 42 12.45 -21.18 7.30
N GLN A 43 13.48 -21.96 7.05
CA GLN A 43 13.71 -22.59 5.76
C GLN A 43 12.59 -23.58 5.39
N GLU A 44 12.00 -24.26 6.37
CA GLU A 44 10.87 -25.14 6.15
C GLU A 44 9.61 -24.36 5.73
N ILE A 45 9.42 -23.16 6.30
CA ILE A 45 8.35 -22.27 5.90
C ILE A 45 8.58 -21.72 4.49
N ALA A 46 9.78 -21.23 4.21
CA ALA A 46 10.13 -20.71 2.88
C ALA A 46 9.93 -21.75 1.78
N ALA A 47 10.26 -23.03 2.06
CA ALA A 47 10.11 -24.13 1.12
C ALA A 47 8.65 -24.49 0.76
N ARG A 48 7.67 -23.96 1.49
CA ARG A 48 6.23 -24.15 1.21
C ARG A 48 5.71 -23.20 0.14
N TYR A 49 6.49 -22.18 -0.20
CA TYR A 49 6.16 -21.17 -1.20
C TYR A 49 6.94 -21.40 -2.47
N GLU A 50 6.32 -21.12 -3.61
CA GLU A 50 6.95 -21.26 -4.93
C GLU A 50 8.17 -20.32 -5.07
N LEU A 51 8.03 -19.09 -4.56
CA LEU A 51 9.11 -18.11 -4.57
C LEU A 51 10.28 -18.47 -3.64
N SER A 52 10.06 -19.37 -2.68
CA SER A 52 11.08 -19.96 -1.79
C SER A 52 12.17 -18.98 -1.31
N SER A 53 11.76 -17.76 -0.93
CA SER A 53 12.66 -16.68 -0.54
C SER A 53 12.87 -16.62 0.97
N LYS A 54 14.06 -16.12 1.37
CA LYS A 54 14.33 -15.75 2.77
C LYS A 54 13.87 -14.32 3.12
N ALA A 55 13.48 -13.54 2.10
CA ALA A 55 12.96 -12.19 2.29
C ALA A 55 11.47 -12.26 2.62
N PRO A 56 11.04 -11.84 3.82
CA PRO A 56 9.66 -11.97 4.24
C PRO A 56 8.71 -11.22 3.31
N GLU A 57 9.09 -10.05 2.80
CA GLU A 57 8.30 -9.27 1.86
C GLU A 57 7.98 -10.03 0.57
N VAL A 58 8.87 -10.91 0.12
CA VAL A 58 8.64 -11.76 -1.07
C VAL A 58 7.61 -12.85 -0.76
N LEU A 59 7.71 -13.50 0.40
CA LEU A 59 6.73 -14.51 0.82
C LEU A 59 5.35 -13.92 1.05
N PHE A 60 5.28 -12.65 1.50
CA PHE A 60 4.00 -11.95 1.64
C PHE A 60 3.28 -11.77 0.31
N ILE A 61 3.99 -11.58 -0.81
CA ILE A 61 3.38 -11.48 -2.15
C ILE A 61 2.58 -12.75 -2.45
N GLU A 62 3.22 -13.91 -2.28
CA GLU A 62 2.58 -15.20 -2.56
C GLU A 62 1.50 -15.54 -1.52
N ALA A 63 1.72 -15.26 -0.23
CA ALA A 63 0.70 -15.45 0.79
C ALA A 63 -0.57 -14.65 0.48
N CYS A 64 -0.43 -13.38 0.09
CA CYS A 64 -1.56 -12.55 -0.29
C CYS A 64 -2.24 -13.02 -1.58
N TYR A 65 -1.48 -13.53 -2.56
CA TYR A 65 -2.02 -14.18 -3.75
C TYR A 65 -2.93 -15.35 -3.37
N ASN A 66 -2.48 -16.19 -2.44
CA ASN A 66 -3.26 -17.35 -1.99
C ASN A 66 -4.56 -16.96 -1.27
N PHE A 67 -4.59 -15.83 -0.56
CA PHE A 67 -5.81 -15.31 0.06
C PHE A 67 -6.83 -14.77 -0.93
N LEU A 68 -6.39 -14.23 -2.05
CA LEU A 68 -7.26 -13.56 -3.00
C LEU A 68 -8.07 -14.54 -3.85
N LYS A 69 -9.32 -14.18 -4.11
CA LYS A 69 -10.13 -14.76 -5.19
C LYS A 69 -9.53 -14.44 -6.56
N PRO A 70 -9.78 -15.24 -7.61
CA PRO A 70 -9.54 -14.81 -8.98
C PRO A 70 -10.21 -13.46 -9.25
N GLY A 71 -9.48 -12.50 -9.84
CA GLY A 71 -9.94 -11.13 -10.04
C GLY A 71 -9.87 -10.22 -8.80
N GLY A 72 -9.55 -10.77 -7.63
CA GLY A 72 -9.34 -10.01 -6.39
C GLY A 72 -8.13 -9.08 -6.49
N LYS A 73 -8.10 -8.04 -5.66
CA LYS A 73 -7.09 -6.97 -5.74
C LYS A 73 -6.20 -6.93 -4.50
N MET A 74 -4.95 -6.57 -4.70
CA MET A 74 -3.98 -6.36 -3.65
C MET A 74 -3.36 -4.97 -3.76
N ALA A 75 -3.21 -4.29 -2.62
CA ALA A 75 -2.28 -3.18 -2.50
C ALA A 75 -1.16 -3.59 -1.53
N ILE A 76 0.07 -3.55 -2.02
CA ILE A 76 1.25 -3.98 -1.27
C ILE A 76 2.36 -2.96 -1.39
N VAL A 77 3.00 -2.66 -0.28
CA VAL A 77 4.20 -1.83 -0.26
C VAL A 77 5.42 -2.75 -0.34
N LEU A 78 6.29 -2.50 -1.32
CA LEU A 78 7.51 -3.29 -1.52
C LEU A 78 8.73 -2.37 -1.60
N PRO A 79 9.88 -2.79 -1.02
CA PRO A 79 11.14 -2.11 -1.21
C PRO A 79 11.51 -2.04 -2.70
N ASP A 80 12.08 -0.94 -3.14
CA ASP A 80 12.52 -0.76 -4.53
C ASP A 80 13.55 -1.78 -4.97
N GLY A 81 14.30 -2.35 -4.03
CA GLY A 81 15.19 -3.47 -4.29
C GLY A 81 14.50 -4.70 -4.89
N ILE A 82 13.23 -4.94 -4.57
CA ILE A 82 12.43 -6.01 -5.19
C ILE A 82 12.10 -5.66 -6.64
N LEU A 83 11.84 -4.38 -6.91
CA LEU A 83 11.38 -3.93 -8.22
C LEU A 83 12.52 -3.65 -9.20
N GLY A 84 13.69 -3.22 -8.71
CA GLY A 84 14.81 -2.77 -9.54
C GLY A 84 16.04 -3.67 -9.55
N ASN A 85 16.23 -4.55 -8.55
CA ASN A 85 17.45 -5.36 -8.47
C ASN A 85 17.42 -6.53 -9.50
N PRO A 86 18.51 -6.78 -10.24
CA PRO A 86 18.61 -7.95 -11.13
C PRO A 86 18.34 -9.28 -10.41
N ASN A 87 18.79 -9.44 -9.18
CA ASN A 87 18.64 -10.70 -8.42
C ASN A 87 17.18 -11.01 -8.04
N THR A 88 16.26 -10.06 -8.21
CA THR A 88 14.83 -10.22 -7.92
C THR A 88 13.97 -10.30 -9.19
N GLU A 89 14.58 -10.50 -10.35
CA GLU A 89 13.87 -10.64 -11.62
C GLU A 89 12.82 -11.77 -11.59
N SER A 90 13.16 -12.90 -11.01
CA SER A 90 12.23 -14.03 -10.86
C SER A 90 10.97 -13.66 -10.08
N VAL A 91 11.10 -12.82 -9.05
CA VAL A 91 9.96 -12.33 -8.27
C VAL A 91 9.05 -11.44 -9.12
N ARG A 92 9.65 -10.54 -9.90
CA ARG A 92 8.88 -9.66 -10.82
C ARG A 92 8.17 -10.45 -11.91
N LEU A 93 8.84 -11.44 -12.49
CA LEU A 93 8.23 -12.33 -13.50
C LEU A 93 7.07 -13.12 -12.88
N TRP A 94 7.25 -13.64 -11.66
CA TRP A 94 6.20 -14.33 -10.94
C TRP A 94 4.98 -13.41 -10.70
N ILE A 95 5.23 -12.16 -10.26
CA ILE A 95 4.17 -11.16 -10.08
C ILE A 95 3.41 -10.95 -11.40
N LEU A 96 4.12 -10.70 -12.51
CA LEU A 96 3.49 -10.45 -13.81
C LEU A 96 2.77 -11.68 -14.36
N GLN A 97 3.20 -12.89 -14.03
CA GLN A 97 2.51 -14.11 -14.42
C GLN A 97 1.18 -14.29 -13.68
N HIS A 98 1.14 -13.94 -12.39
CA HIS A 98 -0.01 -14.22 -11.52
C HIS A 98 -0.94 -13.02 -11.32
N PHE A 99 -0.46 -11.81 -11.60
CA PHE A 99 -1.22 -10.57 -11.43
C PHE A 99 -1.17 -9.69 -12.67
N LYS A 100 -2.20 -8.88 -12.83
CA LYS A 100 -2.14 -7.65 -13.62
C LYS A 100 -1.63 -6.52 -12.73
N LEU A 101 -0.63 -5.79 -13.17
CA LEU A 101 -0.18 -4.57 -12.50
C LEU A 101 -1.13 -3.42 -12.87
N LEU A 102 -1.92 -2.96 -11.91
CA LEU A 102 -2.89 -1.87 -12.15
C LEU A 102 -2.25 -0.50 -11.95
N ALA A 103 -1.38 -0.37 -10.94
CA ALA A 103 -0.66 0.86 -10.68
C ALA A 103 0.64 0.58 -9.92
N SER A 104 1.63 1.46 -10.13
CA SER A 104 2.84 1.57 -9.32
C SER A 104 3.03 3.03 -8.89
N VAL A 105 3.15 3.24 -7.58
CA VAL A 105 3.34 4.57 -6.99
C VAL A 105 4.65 4.57 -6.22
N ASP A 106 5.64 5.29 -6.72
CA ASP A 106 6.93 5.47 -6.05
C ASP A 106 6.75 6.41 -4.85
N LEU A 107 7.25 5.97 -3.69
CA LEU A 107 7.14 6.68 -2.41
C LEU A 107 8.50 7.20 -1.98
N PRO A 108 8.62 8.48 -1.56
CA PRO A 108 9.89 9.00 -1.10
C PRO A 108 10.31 8.31 0.21
N VAL A 109 11.63 8.29 0.46
CA VAL A 109 12.21 7.64 1.65
C VAL A 109 11.62 8.18 2.97
N GLU A 110 11.17 9.44 2.97
CA GLU A 110 10.50 10.09 4.09
C GLU A 110 9.23 9.36 4.55
N THR A 111 8.61 8.57 3.65
CA THR A 111 7.40 7.80 3.98
C THR A 111 7.60 6.91 5.20
N PHE A 112 8.76 6.27 5.32
CA PHE A 112 9.05 5.32 6.40
C PHE A 112 10.06 5.83 7.42
N LEU A 113 10.72 6.96 7.16
CA LEU A 113 11.59 7.61 8.13
C LEU A 113 10.77 8.24 9.27
N PRO A 114 11.33 8.31 10.48
CA PRO A 114 12.70 7.92 10.88
C PRO A 114 12.86 6.42 11.19
N GLN A 115 11.80 5.61 11.14
CA GLN A 115 11.81 4.23 11.59
C GLN A 115 12.63 3.31 10.66
N VAL A 116 12.44 3.47 9.35
CA VAL A 116 13.09 2.65 8.31
C VAL A 116 13.53 3.55 7.16
N GLY A 117 14.83 3.49 6.83
CA GLY A 117 15.43 4.26 5.73
C GLY A 117 15.43 3.48 4.42
N VAL A 118 14.27 3.00 3.98
CA VAL A 118 14.11 2.23 2.74
C VAL A 118 13.18 3.00 1.81
N GLN A 119 13.60 3.16 0.55
CA GLN A 119 12.72 3.61 -0.52
C GLN A 119 11.85 2.45 -0.96
N ALA A 120 10.57 2.71 -1.17
CA ALA A 120 9.60 1.68 -1.49
C ALA A 120 8.53 2.21 -2.43
N SER A 121 7.90 1.29 -3.16
CA SER A 121 6.78 1.58 -4.02
C SER A 121 5.52 0.87 -3.53
N LEU A 122 4.37 1.51 -3.72
CA LEU A 122 3.06 0.94 -3.51
C LEU A 122 2.55 0.35 -4.82
N LEU A 123 2.38 -0.96 -4.88
CA LEU A 123 1.83 -1.66 -6.02
C LEU A 123 0.35 -1.97 -5.83
N PHE A 124 -0.44 -1.73 -6.87
CA PHE A 124 -1.81 -2.19 -6.98
C PHE A 124 -1.87 -3.31 -8.01
N LEU A 125 -2.25 -4.49 -7.56
CA LEU A 125 -2.23 -5.73 -8.33
C LEU A 125 -3.63 -6.34 -8.37
N GLN A 126 -3.96 -7.01 -9.47
CA GLN A 126 -5.18 -7.80 -9.58
C GLN A 126 -4.82 -9.24 -9.92
N LYS A 127 -5.25 -10.18 -9.07
CA LYS A 127 -5.03 -11.61 -9.30
C LYS A 127 -5.69 -12.02 -10.60
N LYS A 128 -4.91 -12.63 -11.49
CA LYS A 128 -5.41 -13.17 -12.75
C LYS A 128 -6.34 -14.35 -12.52
N THR A 129 -7.30 -14.49 -13.41
CA THR A 129 -8.11 -15.71 -13.54
C THR A 129 -7.29 -16.79 -14.25
N ASP A 130 -7.73 -18.04 -14.14
CA ASP A 130 -7.05 -19.16 -14.81
C ASP A 130 -6.95 -18.95 -16.32
N ALA A 131 -7.97 -18.36 -16.94
CA ALA A 131 -7.96 -18.02 -18.37
C ALA A 131 -6.92 -16.94 -18.73
N GLU A 132 -6.76 -15.92 -17.87
CA GLU A 132 -5.77 -14.86 -18.05
C GLU A 132 -4.34 -15.37 -17.84
N MET A 133 -4.12 -16.32 -16.96
CA MET A 133 -2.80 -16.95 -16.75
C MET A 133 -2.32 -17.77 -17.94
N LEU A 134 -3.22 -18.19 -18.84
CA LEU A 134 -2.86 -18.87 -20.08
C LEU A 134 -2.33 -17.93 -21.17
N VAL A 135 -2.51 -16.62 -21.00
CA VAL A 135 -1.99 -15.61 -21.92
C VAL A 135 -0.52 -15.35 -21.59
N PRO A 136 0.41 -15.51 -22.54
CA PRO A 136 1.81 -15.17 -22.31
C PRO A 136 1.96 -13.68 -21.93
N ILE A 137 2.81 -13.37 -20.95
CA ILE A 137 3.05 -11.98 -20.49
C ILE A 137 3.37 -11.04 -21.67
N ALA A 138 4.16 -11.50 -22.64
CA ALA A 138 4.54 -10.72 -23.82
C ALA A 138 3.36 -10.34 -24.73
N ASN A 139 2.21 -10.99 -24.59
CA ASN A 139 0.99 -10.76 -25.38
C ASN A 139 -0.07 -9.98 -24.58
N GLU A 140 0.24 -9.61 -23.34
CA GLU A 140 -0.65 -8.77 -22.53
C GLU A 140 -0.48 -7.30 -22.94
N ASP A 141 -1.60 -6.67 -23.23
CA ASP A 141 -1.67 -5.24 -23.59
C ASP A 141 -2.73 -4.57 -22.70
N TYR A 142 -2.27 -3.79 -21.73
CA TYR A 142 -3.12 -3.00 -20.87
C TYR A 142 -2.36 -1.82 -20.26
N ASP A 143 -3.07 -0.75 -19.97
CA ASP A 143 -2.49 0.45 -19.39
C ASP A 143 -2.17 0.24 -17.91
N VAL A 144 -1.02 0.77 -17.48
CA VAL A 144 -0.57 0.78 -16.09
C VAL A 144 -0.43 2.22 -15.63
N PHE A 145 -1.10 2.57 -14.54
CA PHE A 145 -0.94 3.87 -13.92
C PHE A 145 0.41 3.95 -13.18
N MET A 146 1.20 4.97 -13.51
CA MET A 146 2.50 5.22 -12.86
C MET A 146 2.51 6.60 -12.24
N ALA A 147 2.97 6.71 -10.98
CA ALA A 147 3.08 7.99 -10.30
C ALA A 147 4.32 8.02 -9.40
N ILE A 148 4.87 9.21 -9.22
CA ILE A 148 5.96 9.51 -8.28
C ILE A 148 5.40 10.48 -7.25
N VAL A 149 5.56 10.15 -5.97
CA VAL A 149 5.22 10.99 -4.83
C VAL A 149 6.48 11.68 -4.36
N GLU A 150 6.47 13.00 -4.32
CA GLU A 150 7.61 13.79 -3.85
C GLU A 150 7.48 14.17 -2.37
N GLN A 151 6.25 14.37 -1.90
CA GLN A 151 5.95 14.84 -0.55
C GLN A 151 4.88 13.96 0.12
N VAL A 152 5.11 13.64 1.40
CA VAL A 152 4.22 12.80 2.22
C VAL A 152 3.84 13.47 3.55
N GLY A 153 3.84 14.80 3.57
CA GLY A 153 3.42 15.60 4.72
C GLY A 153 4.37 15.62 5.90
N LYS A 154 5.57 15.06 5.78
CA LYS A 154 6.60 15.05 6.85
C LYS A 154 8.02 15.06 6.30
N ASP A 155 8.96 15.51 7.12
CA ASP A 155 10.39 15.46 6.83
C ASP A 155 11.02 14.12 7.27
N ARG A 156 12.36 13.99 7.06
CA ARG A 156 13.14 12.79 7.45
C ARG A 156 13.14 12.48 8.94
N ARG A 157 12.81 13.45 9.78
CA ARG A 157 12.73 13.29 11.24
C ARG A 157 11.30 12.96 11.70
N GLY A 158 10.33 12.93 10.76
CA GLY A 158 8.92 12.73 11.05
C GLY A 158 8.18 14.00 11.47
N VAL A 159 8.80 15.17 11.30
CA VAL A 159 8.16 16.47 11.62
C VAL A 159 7.20 16.83 10.49
N PRO A 160 5.94 17.24 10.79
CA PRO A 160 4.99 17.66 9.79
C PRO A 160 5.53 18.80 8.89
N VAL A 161 5.36 18.65 7.59
CA VAL A 161 5.63 19.67 6.57
C VAL A 161 4.31 20.13 5.99
N TYR A 162 4.09 21.45 6.00
CA TYR A 162 2.86 22.07 5.53
C TYR A 162 3.05 22.75 4.18
N GLU A 163 1.96 22.90 3.43
CA GLU A 163 1.94 23.65 2.18
C GLU A 163 2.38 25.10 2.42
N LYS A 164 3.18 25.63 1.47
CA LYS A 164 3.74 26.98 1.53
C LYS A 164 3.37 27.74 0.26
N ASP A 165 3.26 29.05 0.41
CA ASP A 165 3.14 29.97 -0.72
C ASP A 165 4.50 30.27 -1.36
N ASP A 166 4.51 31.11 -2.39
CA ASP A 166 5.71 31.47 -3.16
C ASP A 166 6.75 32.23 -2.30
N ASP A 167 6.33 32.86 -1.21
CA ASP A 167 7.21 33.56 -0.26
C ASP A 167 7.73 32.62 0.83
N GLY A 168 7.32 31.35 0.84
CA GLY A 168 7.72 30.30 1.78
C GLY A 168 6.95 30.33 3.10
N ALA A 169 5.89 31.13 3.22
CA ALA A 169 5.00 31.13 4.39
C ALA A 169 3.97 29.98 4.31
N GLU A 170 3.64 29.39 5.47
CA GLU A 170 2.66 28.31 5.53
C GLU A 170 1.25 28.82 5.20
N ILE A 171 0.57 28.14 4.28
CA ILE A 171 -0.76 28.52 3.83
C ILE A 171 -1.80 28.12 4.87
N LEU A 172 -2.70 29.06 5.20
CA LEU A 172 -3.81 28.82 6.09
C LEU A 172 -5.11 28.69 5.29
N PHE A 173 -5.70 27.50 5.29
CA PHE A 173 -6.95 27.19 4.61
C PHE A 173 -8.15 27.40 5.54
N GLU A 174 -9.24 27.95 5.00
CA GLU A 174 -10.48 28.09 5.75
C GLU A 174 -11.20 26.74 5.79
N HIS A 175 -11.52 26.30 7.00
CA HIS A 175 -12.24 25.06 7.24
C HIS A 175 -13.47 25.32 8.11
N TYR A 176 -14.59 24.71 7.76
CA TYR A 176 -15.82 24.78 8.55
C TYR A 176 -16.03 23.45 9.28
N LYS A 177 -15.65 23.42 10.55
CA LYS A 177 -15.94 22.27 11.41
C LYS A 177 -17.43 22.28 11.76
N LYS A 178 -18.11 21.20 11.43
CA LYS A 178 -19.52 20.98 11.73
C LYS A 178 -19.67 19.92 12.80
N TRP A 179 -20.58 20.15 13.74
CA TRP A 179 -20.93 19.13 14.74
C TRP A 179 -22.39 19.19 15.08
N LEU A 180 -22.96 18.06 15.47
CA LEU A 180 -24.31 17.93 15.95
C LEU A 180 -24.37 18.33 17.42
N THR A 181 -25.39 19.07 17.79
CA THR A 181 -25.72 19.43 19.20
C THR A 181 -27.24 19.37 19.36
N TYR A 182 -27.73 19.44 20.61
CA TYR A 182 -29.16 19.52 20.91
C TYR A 182 -29.48 20.89 21.46
N ALA A 183 -30.56 21.48 20.98
CA ALA A 183 -31.13 22.68 21.56
C ALA A 183 -31.90 22.34 22.84
N ASP A 184 -32.24 23.36 23.65
CA ASP A 184 -32.91 23.16 24.91
C ASP A 184 -34.29 22.45 24.80
N ASN A 185 -34.89 22.49 23.61
CA ASN A 185 -36.13 21.77 23.27
C ASN A 185 -35.91 20.34 22.74
N GLY A 186 -34.67 19.80 22.84
CA GLY A 186 -34.29 18.46 22.38
C GLY A 186 -34.17 18.28 20.87
N ARG A 187 -34.29 19.35 20.07
CA ARG A 187 -34.09 19.27 18.61
C ARG A 187 -32.59 19.19 18.26
N GLU A 188 -32.27 18.38 17.29
CA GLU A 188 -30.92 18.33 16.71
C GLU A 188 -30.64 19.64 15.97
N VAL A 189 -29.45 20.20 16.24
CA VAL A 189 -28.97 21.43 15.61
C VAL A 189 -27.55 21.20 15.15
N VAL A 190 -27.29 21.44 13.87
CA VAL A 190 -25.94 21.46 13.33
C VAL A 190 -25.29 22.80 13.57
N ARG A 191 -24.29 22.84 14.41
CA ARG A 191 -23.44 24.02 14.59
C ARG A 191 -22.20 23.93 13.71
N GLN A 192 -21.71 25.10 13.31
CA GLN A 192 -20.46 25.19 12.56
C GLN A 192 -19.56 26.28 13.12
N ARG A 193 -18.28 26.05 13.07
CA ARG A 193 -17.26 27.05 13.43
C ARG A 193 -16.28 27.15 12.27
N ARG A 194 -15.92 28.36 11.91
CA ARG A 194 -14.84 28.65 10.98
C ARG A 194 -13.50 28.51 11.73
N GLU A 195 -12.61 27.70 11.20
CA GLU A 195 -11.24 27.50 11.70
C GLU A 195 -10.28 27.73 10.54
N ARG A 196 -9.06 28.14 10.84
CA ARG A 196 -7.95 28.14 9.87
C ARG A 196 -7.07 26.98 10.20
N ILE A 197 -6.85 26.11 9.21
CA ILE A 197 -6.02 24.91 9.32
C ILE A 197 -4.91 24.96 8.29
N LYS A 198 -3.80 24.29 8.60
CA LYS A 198 -2.71 24.05 7.66
C LYS A 198 -2.94 22.71 6.99
N HIS A 199 -2.70 22.61 5.69
CA HIS A 199 -2.68 21.34 5.00
C HIS A 199 -1.26 20.81 4.96
N LEU A 200 -1.11 19.51 5.13
CA LEU A 200 0.18 18.85 4.94
C LEU A 200 0.57 18.92 3.47
N ALA A 201 1.85 19.15 3.22
CA ALA A 201 2.42 19.04 1.88
C ALA A 201 2.51 17.56 1.50
N ASP A 202 1.40 17.02 0.97
CA ASP A 202 1.20 15.60 0.70
C ASP A 202 0.62 15.42 -0.72
N ASP A 203 1.31 14.66 -1.55
CA ASP A 203 0.89 14.39 -2.93
C ASP A 203 -0.03 13.18 -3.06
N LEU A 204 -0.16 12.33 -2.03
CA LEU A 204 -0.99 11.12 -2.11
C LEU A 204 -2.46 11.42 -2.49
N PRO A 205 -3.12 12.48 -1.97
CA PRO A 205 -4.46 12.85 -2.43
C PRO A 205 -4.54 13.22 -3.91
N LYS A 206 -3.49 13.87 -4.45
CA LYS A 206 -3.39 14.23 -5.88
C LYS A 206 -3.23 12.97 -6.75
N VAL A 207 -2.37 12.04 -6.32
CA VAL A 207 -2.18 10.74 -6.98
C VAL A 207 -3.47 9.94 -6.99
N ALA A 208 -4.19 9.88 -5.86
CA ALA A 208 -5.48 9.20 -5.78
C ALA A 208 -6.53 9.79 -6.74
N LYS A 209 -6.56 11.12 -6.88
CA LYS A 209 -7.42 11.80 -7.84
C LYS A 209 -7.04 11.46 -9.28
N ALA A 210 -5.75 11.55 -9.62
CA ALA A 210 -5.24 11.21 -10.95
C ALA A 210 -5.52 9.75 -11.33
N TYR A 211 -5.35 8.82 -10.38
CA TYR A 211 -5.71 7.41 -10.61
C TYR A 211 -7.20 7.23 -10.91
N LYS A 212 -8.07 7.97 -10.23
CA LYS A 212 -9.51 7.92 -10.51
C LYS A 212 -9.82 8.43 -11.93
N GLU A 213 -9.20 9.54 -12.33
CA GLU A 213 -9.36 10.11 -13.68
C GLU A 213 -8.84 9.16 -14.76
N PHE A 214 -7.69 8.51 -14.53
CA PHE A 214 -7.16 7.45 -15.38
C PHE A 214 -8.14 6.28 -15.54
N LYS A 215 -8.74 5.81 -14.45
CA LYS A 215 -9.75 4.73 -14.49
C LYS A 215 -11.03 5.11 -15.26
N GLU A 216 -11.35 6.39 -15.32
CA GLU A 216 -12.49 6.93 -16.07
C GLU A 216 -12.13 7.25 -17.54
N GLY A 217 -10.90 6.97 -17.97
CA GLY A 217 -10.43 7.27 -19.34
C GLY A 217 -10.32 8.77 -19.66
N LYS A 218 -10.06 9.59 -18.64
CA LYS A 218 -9.95 11.05 -18.76
C LYS A 218 -8.52 11.55 -18.90
N VAL A 219 -7.56 10.65 -18.77
CA VAL A 219 -6.11 10.90 -18.88
C VAL A 219 -5.51 9.84 -19.76
#